data_49e4fbe52f3a1ad512381317d26e3787
#
_entry.id   49e4fbe52f3a1ad512381317d26e3787
#
_cell.length_a   1.000
_cell.length_b   1.000
_cell.length_c   1.000
_cell.angle_alpha   90.00
_cell.angle_beta   90.00
_cell.angle_gamma   90.00
#
_symmetry.space_group_name_H-M   'P 1'
#
loop_
_entity.id
_entity.type
_entity.pdbx_description
1 polymer ?
#
loop_
_entity_poly.entity_id
_entity_poly.type
_entity_poly.pdbx_seq_one_letter_code
_entity_poly.pdbx_strand_id
1 'polypeptide(L)'
;MKIVVPGGNGFIGSHICRLAVNAGHEVVAFGRSGEPDLLPVRHPWVGKVTWRTADVFDVDAWSDALDGADAVIHTIGTITQDPDNGVTFDRINGEAAMVAAEAAADAGVDAFVKLSVQSKPPGVSGRFLASMRRAEREIPARLPSLRTVFVQPNLVFGDDRFGTPTMAGVLQSIGRLVPFEYGSYHGRPLPVQLVAATAVQAATTATLRGALGVDQIDGIGRTSGLVEIDDLPEPTLRPLLAGIGSAALTYWTLKRLRRTSA
;
A
#
# COMPACT_ATOMS: atom_id res chain seq x y z
N MET A 1 -11.46 -5.91 18.00
CA MET A 1 -10.00 -5.94 18.16
C MET A 1 -9.48 -4.52 18.14
N LYS A 2 -8.36 -4.26 18.79
CA LYS A 2 -7.63 -3.00 18.67
C LYS A 2 -6.47 -3.18 17.68
N ILE A 3 -6.44 -2.35 16.62
CA ILE A 3 -5.45 -2.43 15.55
C ILE A 3 -4.66 -1.12 15.49
N VAL A 4 -3.34 -1.19 15.55
CA VAL A 4 -2.45 -0.03 15.41
C VAL A 4 -1.91 0.02 13.98
N VAL A 5 -1.99 1.20 13.34
CA VAL A 5 -1.63 1.37 11.91
C VAL A 5 -0.57 2.46 11.73
N PRO A 6 0.74 2.11 11.86
CA PRO A 6 1.82 3.00 11.44
C PRO A 6 1.74 3.34 9.95
N GLY A 7 1.69 4.63 9.60
CA GLY A 7 1.47 5.11 8.24
C GLY A 7 0.00 5.14 7.80
N GLY A 8 -0.94 5.11 8.76
CA GLY A 8 -2.38 5.04 8.48
C GLY A 8 -2.95 6.20 7.66
N ASN A 9 -2.28 7.35 7.63
CA ASN A 9 -2.65 8.50 6.80
C ASN A 9 -2.14 8.44 5.35
N GLY A 10 -1.37 7.39 5.00
CA GLY A 10 -0.91 7.15 3.64
C GLY A 10 -1.99 6.54 2.73
N PHE A 11 -1.68 6.40 1.43
CA PHE A 11 -2.63 5.89 0.43
C PHE A 11 -3.24 4.52 0.81
N ILE A 12 -2.43 3.50 1.08
CA ILE A 12 -2.95 2.18 1.48
C ILE A 12 -3.43 2.21 2.93
N GLY A 13 -2.71 2.92 3.82
CA GLY A 13 -3.01 3.01 5.24
C GLY A 13 -4.40 3.58 5.52
N SER A 14 -4.83 4.62 4.81
CA SER A 14 -6.16 5.23 4.96
C SER A 14 -7.29 4.26 4.57
N HIS A 15 -7.10 3.45 3.53
CA HIS A 15 -8.06 2.41 3.17
C HIS A 15 -8.12 1.28 4.22
N ILE A 16 -6.98 0.91 4.81
CA ILE A 16 -6.94 -0.06 5.91
C ILE A 16 -7.69 0.50 7.12
N CYS A 17 -7.42 1.73 7.55
CA CYS A 17 -8.11 2.37 8.65
C CYS A 17 -9.63 2.41 8.41
N ARG A 18 -10.06 2.83 7.21
CA ARG A 18 -11.47 2.87 6.82
C ARG A 18 -12.14 1.49 6.93
N LEU A 19 -11.53 0.46 6.35
CA LEU A 19 -12.11 -0.88 6.38
C LEU A 19 -12.14 -1.47 7.79
N ALA A 20 -11.09 -1.26 8.58
CA ALA A 20 -11.00 -1.75 9.95
C ALA A 20 -12.07 -1.10 10.86
N VAL A 21 -12.25 0.23 10.84
CA VAL A 21 -13.30 0.87 11.65
C VAL A 21 -14.71 0.52 11.18
N ASN A 22 -14.92 0.32 9.88
CA ASN A 22 -16.22 -0.11 9.34
C ASN A 22 -16.54 -1.56 9.72
N ALA A 23 -15.52 -2.40 9.92
CA ALA A 23 -15.65 -3.76 10.45
C ALA A 23 -15.82 -3.81 11.99
N GLY A 24 -15.89 -2.66 12.66
CA GLY A 24 -16.10 -2.55 14.10
C GLY A 24 -14.84 -2.72 14.95
N HIS A 25 -13.65 -2.57 14.36
CA HIS A 25 -12.39 -2.57 15.11
C HIS A 25 -12.09 -1.19 15.68
N GLU A 26 -11.46 -1.14 16.84
CA GLU A 26 -10.80 0.04 17.35
C GLU A 26 -9.50 0.26 16.56
N VAL A 27 -9.28 1.48 16.05
CA VAL A 27 -8.11 1.79 15.24
C VAL A 27 -7.37 2.99 15.80
N VAL A 28 -6.09 2.80 16.08
CA VAL A 28 -5.14 3.88 16.37
C VAL A 28 -4.17 3.98 15.21
N ALA A 29 -4.08 5.12 14.57
CA ALA A 29 -3.21 5.32 13.45
C ALA A 29 -2.24 6.48 13.69
N PHE A 30 -1.02 6.36 13.20
CA PHE A 30 -0.05 7.44 13.32
C PHE A 30 0.83 7.60 12.08
N GLY A 31 1.38 8.79 11.97
CA GLY A 31 2.34 9.18 10.96
C GLY A 31 2.83 10.59 11.22
N ARG A 32 3.85 11.05 10.51
CA ARG A 32 4.48 12.35 10.72
C ARG A 32 3.55 13.55 10.48
N SER A 33 2.54 13.41 9.65
CA SER A 33 1.53 14.42 9.37
C SER A 33 0.21 14.22 10.15
N GLY A 34 0.12 13.18 10.98
CA GLY A 34 -1.08 12.93 11.80
C GLY A 34 -2.32 12.55 10.97
N GLU A 35 -3.47 13.13 11.33
CA GLU A 35 -4.75 12.89 10.64
C GLU A 35 -4.68 13.29 9.16
N PRO A 36 -5.28 12.51 8.23
CA PRO A 36 -5.33 12.87 6.82
C PRO A 36 -6.23 14.10 6.61
N ASP A 37 -5.83 14.99 5.70
CA ASP A 37 -6.62 16.16 5.29
C ASP A 37 -7.80 15.73 4.39
N LEU A 38 -8.81 15.12 5.01
CA LEU A 38 -10.02 14.64 4.37
C LEU A 38 -11.24 15.29 5.04
N LEU A 39 -12.19 15.76 4.22
CA LEU A 39 -13.42 16.39 4.75
C LEU A 39 -14.26 15.33 5.50
N PRO A 40 -14.48 15.47 6.81
CA PRO A 40 -15.21 14.46 7.62
C PRO A 40 -16.63 14.19 7.11
N VAL A 41 -17.29 15.19 6.52
CA VAL A 41 -18.63 15.03 5.95
C VAL A 41 -18.68 14.03 4.78
N ARG A 42 -17.57 13.89 4.06
CA ARG A 42 -17.43 12.92 2.95
C ARG A 42 -16.76 11.62 3.40
N HIS A 43 -16.02 11.67 4.49
CA HIS A 43 -15.22 10.58 5.03
C HIS A 43 -15.50 10.37 6.54
N PRO A 44 -16.73 9.98 6.93
CA PRO A 44 -17.13 9.90 8.34
C PRO A 44 -16.34 8.85 9.14
N TRP A 45 -15.60 7.97 8.48
CA TRP A 45 -14.72 7.01 9.10
C TRP A 45 -13.50 7.66 9.77
N VAL A 46 -13.07 8.85 9.30
CA VAL A 46 -11.90 9.57 9.83
C VAL A 46 -12.10 9.88 11.32
N GLY A 47 -13.27 10.34 11.71
CA GLY A 47 -13.59 10.62 13.11
C GLY A 47 -13.76 9.38 14.01
N LYS A 48 -13.68 8.16 13.45
CA LYS A 48 -13.71 6.90 14.21
C LYS A 48 -12.30 6.34 14.48
N VAL A 49 -11.26 6.94 13.92
CA VAL A 49 -9.86 6.55 14.11
C VAL A 49 -9.21 7.50 15.12
N THR A 50 -8.45 6.96 16.05
CA THR A 50 -7.59 7.77 16.93
C THR A 50 -6.31 8.09 16.18
N TRP A 51 -6.16 9.36 15.76
CA TRP A 51 -4.99 9.82 15.02
C TRP A 51 -3.91 10.38 15.95
N ARG A 52 -2.64 10.08 15.63
CA ARG A 52 -1.48 10.63 16.32
C ARG A 52 -0.44 11.16 15.33
N THR A 53 0.27 12.19 15.72
CA THR A 53 1.46 12.68 15.01
C THR A 53 2.67 12.10 15.69
N ALA A 54 3.36 11.16 15.04
CA ALA A 54 4.57 10.54 15.56
C ALA A 54 5.49 10.05 14.42
N ASP A 55 6.79 10.06 14.68
CA ASP A 55 7.77 9.34 13.86
C ASP A 55 7.90 7.91 14.40
N VAL A 56 7.93 6.91 13.53
CA VAL A 56 8.08 5.49 13.91
C VAL A 56 9.38 5.21 14.67
N PHE A 57 10.41 6.03 14.45
CA PHE A 57 11.70 5.91 15.14
C PHE A 57 11.70 6.54 16.55
N ASP A 58 10.70 7.34 16.89
CA ASP A 58 10.48 7.85 18.24
C ASP A 58 9.44 6.97 18.95
N VAL A 59 9.88 5.80 19.43
CA VAL A 59 9.01 4.77 20.00
C VAL A 59 8.22 5.29 21.19
N ASP A 60 8.83 6.12 22.04
CA ASP A 60 8.18 6.69 23.22
C ASP A 60 6.97 7.57 22.88
N ALA A 61 6.95 8.17 21.67
CA ALA A 61 5.86 9.02 21.21
C ALA A 61 4.59 8.23 20.80
N TRP A 62 4.66 6.90 20.67
CA TRP A 62 3.52 6.12 20.18
C TRP A 62 3.36 4.72 20.81
N SER A 63 4.33 4.23 21.59
CA SER A 63 4.30 2.86 22.14
C SER A 63 3.09 2.59 23.04
N ASP A 64 2.57 3.59 23.74
CA ASP A 64 1.34 3.50 24.53
C ASP A 64 0.09 3.15 23.68
N ALA A 65 0.13 3.40 22.37
CA ALA A 65 -0.90 2.94 21.45
C ALA A 65 -1.00 1.41 21.38
N LEU A 66 0.09 0.70 21.71
CA LEU A 66 0.16 -0.76 21.70
C LEU A 66 -0.48 -1.40 22.92
N ASP A 67 -0.77 -0.64 23.99
CA ASP A 67 -1.40 -1.17 25.20
C ASP A 67 -2.75 -1.81 24.86
N GLY A 68 -2.85 -3.14 25.03
CA GLY A 68 -4.02 -3.91 24.67
C GLY A 68 -4.32 -4.02 23.17
N ALA A 69 -3.35 -3.73 22.31
CA ALA A 69 -3.50 -3.94 20.88
C ALA A 69 -3.38 -5.42 20.51
N ASP A 70 -4.29 -5.88 19.64
CA ASP A 70 -4.28 -7.26 19.11
C ASP A 70 -3.37 -7.40 17.89
N ALA A 71 -3.25 -6.33 17.09
CA ALA A 71 -2.47 -6.37 15.86
C ALA A 71 -1.85 -5.02 15.49
N VAL A 72 -0.72 -5.07 14.77
CA VAL A 72 -0.11 -3.93 14.09
C VAL A 72 -0.15 -4.17 12.58
N ILE A 73 -0.63 -3.18 11.80
CA ILE A 73 -0.56 -3.19 10.34
C ILE A 73 0.37 -2.07 9.87
N HIS A 74 1.62 -2.41 9.62
CA HIS A 74 2.68 -1.47 9.24
C HIS A 74 2.61 -1.13 7.75
N THR A 75 2.37 0.14 7.43
CA THR A 75 2.20 0.63 6.05
C THR A 75 3.24 1.66 5.63
N ILE A 76 4.19 2.00 6.51
CA ILE A 76 5.27 2.94 6.19
C ILE A 76 6.19 2.32 5.14
N GLY A 77 6.46 3.07 4.08
CA GLY A 77 7.35 2.66 3.00
C GLY A 77 7.58 3.79 1.99
N THR A 78 8.66 3.66 1.21
CA THR A 78 8.99 4.60 0.13
C THR A 78 9.51 3.85 -1.09
N ILE A 79 9.22 4.39 -2.28
CA ILE A 79 9.78 3.95 -3.57
C ILE A 79 10.85 4.92 -4.09
N THR A 80 11.09 6.01 -3.39
CA THR A 80 12.09 7.02 -3.69
C THR A 80 13.03 7.21 -2.52
N GLN A 81 14.22 7.74 -2.77
CA GLN A 81 15.20 8.07 -1.74
C GLN A 81 15.51 9.56 -1.74
N ASP A 82 15.78 10.07 -0.55
CA ASP A 82 16.34 11.39 -0.28
C ASP A 82 17.33 11.23 0.89
N PRO A 83 18.56 10.73 0.60
CA PRO A 83 19.54 10.42 1.64
C PRO A 83 19.93 11.62 2.50
N ASP A 84 19.94 12.82 1.94
CA ASP A 84 20.29 14.05 2.64
C ASP A 84 19.29 14.36 3.76
N ASN A 85 18.03 13.93 3.60
CA ASN A 85 16.97 14.01 4.60
C ASN A 85 16.71 12.67 5.32
N GLY A 86 17.65 11.72 5.25
CA GLY A 86 17.55 10.42 5.94
C GLY A 86 16.54 9.45 5.35
N VAL A 87 16.00 9.73 4.14
CA VAL A 87 15.03 8.85 3.46
C VAL A 87 15.79 7.88 2.58
N THR A 88 16.12 6.71 3.12
CA THR A 88 16.73 5.60 2.37
C THR A 88 15.82 4.39 2.36
N PHE A 89 15.98 3.48 1.39
CA PHE A 89 15.20 2.24 1.35
C PHE A 89 15.44 1.40 2.61
N ASP A 90 16.69 1.26 3.05
CA ASP A 90 17.01 0.46 4.24
C ASP A 90 16.35 1.03 5.49
N ARG A 91 16.41 2.35 5.69
CA ARG A 91 15.81 3.01 6.84
C ARG A 91 14.29 2.93 6.81
N ILE A 92 13.65 3.35 5.70
CA ILE A 92 12.19 3.51 5.66
C ILE A 92 11.46 2.18 5.42
N ASN A 93 12.00 1.29 4.57
CA ASN A 93 11.33 0.02 4.27
C ASN A 93 11.79 -1.13 5.17
N GLY A 94 13.01 -1.03 5.72
CA GLY A 94 13.63 -2.05 6.56
C GLY A 94 13.57 -1.72 8.06
N GLU A 95 14.35 -0.73 8.50
CA GLU A 95 14.51 -0.39 9.92
C GLU A 95 13.19 0.06 10.57
N ALA A 96 12.40 0.91 9.89
CA ALA A 96 11.11 1.35 10.42
C ALA A 96 10.16 0.18 10.72
N ALA A 97 10.17 -0.85 9.86
CA ALA A 97 9.35 -2.04 10.10
C ALA A 97 9.90 -2.89 11.25
N MET A 98 11.23 -2.96 11.42
CA MET A 98 11.85 -3.69 12.53
C MET A 98 11.52 -3.00 13.86
N VAL A 99 11.71 -1.68 13.95
CA VAL A 99 11.37 -0.89 15.14
C VAL A 99 9.91 -1.10 15.56
N ALA A 100 8.99 -1.03 14.59
CA ALA A 100 7.57 -1.25 14.88
C ALA A 100 7.26 -2.70 15.29
N ALA A 101 7.96 -3.70 14.73
CA ALA A 101 7.78 -5.10 15.07
C ALA A 101 8.35 -5.44 16.47
N GLU A 102 9.52 -4.88 16.81
CA GLU A 102 10.12 -5.02 18.14
C GLU A 102 9.20 -4.42 19.21
N ALA A 103 8.73 -3.18 19.02
CA ALA A 103 7.78 -2.56 19.95
C ALA A 103 6.48 -3.37 20.09
N ALA A 104 5.95 -3.90 18.98
CA ALA A 104 4.76 -4.76 19.00
C ALA A 104 4.99 -6.05 19.78
N ALA A 105 6.15 -6.70 19.61
CA ALA A 105 6.51 -7.91 20.35
C ALA A 105 6.69 -7.64 21.85
N ASP A 106 7.34 -6.54 22.21
CA ASP A 106 7.56 -6.12 23.59
C ASP A 106 6.25 -5.81 24.32
N ALA A 107 5.25 -5.27 23.58
CA ALA A 107 3.91 -5.02 24.09
C ALA A 107 2.99 -6.27 24.11
N GLY A 108 3.49 -7.42 23.60
CA GLY A 108 2.71 -8.67 23.58
C GLY A 108 1.62 -8.71 22.50
N VAL A 109 1.76 -7.93 21.42
CA VAL A 109 0.83 -7.94 20.28
C VAL A 109 0.88 -9.30 19.56
N ASP A 110 -0.29 -9.86 19.24
CA ASP A 110 -0.40 -11.19 18.63
C ASP A 110 0.06 -11.23 17.15
N ALA A 111 -0.17 -10.14 16.41
CA ALA A 111 0.04 -10.12 14.96
C ALA A 111 0.74 -8.85 14.44
N PHE A 112 1.70 -9.04 13.57
CA PHE A 112 2.34 -7.98 12.81
C PHE A 112 2.16 -8.19 11.31
N VAL A 113 1.42 -7.32 10.66
CA VAL A 113 1.20 -7.33 9.21
C VAL A 113 2.04 -6.22 8.59
N LYS A 114 2.88 -6.55 7.61
CA LYS A 114 3.69 -5.57 6.89
C LYS A 114 3.29 -5.49 5.44
N LEU A 115 3.02 -4.28 4.95
CA LEU A 115 2.94 -4.02 3.51
C LEU A 115 4.33 -4.13 2.89
N SER A 116 4.46 -5.04 1.94
CA SER A 116 5.69 -5.31 1.20
C SER A 116 5.44 -5.28 -0.31
N VAL A 117 6.21 -6.00 -1.12
CA VAL A 117 6.01 -6.12 -2.56
C VAL A 117 6.39 -7.53 -3.04
N GLN A 118 5.68 -8.04 -4.04
CA GLN A 118 6.03 -9.34 -4.64
C GLN A 118 7.25 -9.21 -5.55
N SER A 119 7.34 -8.14 -6.32
CA SER A 119 8.45 -7.89 -7.24
C SER A 119 8.77 -6.39 -7.34
N LYS A 120 9.95 -6.09 -7.82
CA LYS A 120 10.43 -4.72 -7.99
C LYS A 120 9.68 -4.02 -9.12
N PRO A 121 9.09 -2.82 -8.89
CA PRO A 121 8.52 -2.03 -9.97
C PRO A 121 9.55 -1.68 -11.04
N PRO A 122 9.17 -1.59 -12.31
CA PRO A 122 10.06 -1.12 -13.37
C PRO A 122 10.66 0.25 -13.04
N GLY A 123 11.94 0.44 -13.32
CA GLY A 123 12.65 1.70 -13.05
C GLY A 123 13.09 1.91 -11.60
N VAL A 124 12.60 1.15 -10.63
CA VAL A 124 13.01 1.24 -9.22
C VAL A 124 14.30 0.44 -8.98
N SER A 125 15.19 0.96 -8.13
CA SER A 125 16.45 0.31 -7.79
C SER A 125 16.25 -1.08 -7.17
N GLY A 126 17.17 -2.02 -7.43
CA GLY A 126 17.19 -3.33 -6.77
C GLY A 126 17.34 -3.26 -5.25
N ARG A 127 17.93 -2.18 -4.72
CA ARG A 127 18.04 -1.94 -3.27
C ARG A 127 16.66 -1.82 -2.60
N PHE A 128 15.65 -1.31 -3.31
CA PHE A 128 14.27 -1.27 -2.82
C PHE A 128 13.76 -2.68 -2.49
N LEU A 129 13.87 -3.63 -3.42
CA LEU A 129 13.42 -5.00 -3.17
C LEU A 129 14.28 -5.68 -2.10
N ALA A 130 15.58 -5.42 -2.09
CA ALA A 130 16.51 -5.97 -1.09
C ALA A 130 16.14 -5.53 0.33
N SER A 131 15.78 -4.26 0.55
CA SER A 131 15.34 -3.75 1.86
C SER A 131 14.04 -4.39 2.33
N MET A 132 13.07 -4.60 1.42
CA MET A 132 11.82 -5.31 1.73
C MET A 132 12.10 -6.76 2.13
N ARG A 133 12.91 -7.50 1.36
CA ARG A 133 13.26 -8.90 1.64
C ARG A 133 14.08 -9.06 2.91
N ARG A 134 14.88 -8.05 3.26
CA ARG A 134 15.60 -8.03 4.52
C ARG A 134 14.63 -8.02 5.71
N ALA A 135 13.66 -7.11 5.72
CA ALA A 135 12.64 -7.06 6.79
C ALA A 135 11.84 -8.37 6.87
N GLU A 136 11.43 -8.95 5.73
CA GLU A 136 10.70 -10.22 5.67
C GLU A 136 11.47 -11.41 6.28
N ARG A 137 12.79 -11.40 6.20
CA ARG A 137 13.65 -12.44 6.80
C ARG A 137 13.96 -12.16 8.26
N GLU A 138 14.32 -10.92 8.59
CA GLU A 138 14.85 -10.57 9.90
C GLU A 138 13.75 -10.51 10.97
N ILE A 139 12.55 -10.00 10.64
CA ILE A 139 11.47 -9.87 11.60
C ILE A 139 11.08 -11.25 12.20
N PRO A 140 10.69 -12.27 11.42
CA PRO A 140 10.33 -13.56 12.01
C PRO A 140 11.53 -14.30 12.62
N ALA A 141 12.75 -14.05 12.17
CA ALA A 141 13.95 -14.67 12.73
C ALA A 141 14.29 -14.13 14.12
N ARG A 142 14.09 -12.82 14.35
CA ARG A 142 14.35 -12.19 15.65
C ARG A 142 13.17 -12.29 16.60
N LEU A 143 11.94 -12.31 16.08
CA LEU A 143 10.69 -12.25 16.84
C LEU A 143 9.82 -13.48 16.51
N PRO A 144 10.26 -14.71 16.86
CA PRO A 144 9.58 -15.93 16.44
C PRO A 144 8.20 -16.13 17.09
N SER A 145 7.93 -15.49 18.23
CA SER A 145 6.63 -15.51 18.90
C SER A 145 5.60 -14.59 18.24
N LEU A 146 6.04 -13.54 17.55
CA LEU A 146 5.17 -12.60 16.86
C LEU A 146 4.69 -13.22 15.53
N ARG A 147 3.38 -13.39 15.37
CA ARG A 147 2.79 -13.85 14.11
C ARG A 147 2.97 -12.80 13.03
N THR A 148 3.77 -13.09 12.02
CA THR A 148 4.07 -12.14 10.95
C THR A 148 3.38 -12.51 9.65
N VAL A 149 2.82 -11.50 8.96
CA VAL A 149 2.26 -11.61 7.62
C VAL A 149 2.79 -10.49 6.73
N PHE A 150 3.25 -10.84 5.53
CA PHE A 150 3.77 -9.89 4.56
C PHE A 150 2.82 -9.82 3.37
N VAL A 151 2.06 -8.75 3.26
CA VAL A 151 1.15 -8.50 2.14
C VAL A 151 1.97 -7.91 1.01
N GLN A 152 2.13 -8.66 -0.09
CA GLN A 152 3.06 -8.37 -1.18
C GLN A 152 2.32 -8.03 -2.50
N PRO A 153 1.62 -6.89 -2.60
CA PRO A 153 1.11 -6.42 -3.88
C PRO A 153 2.26 -6.02 -4.81
N ASN A 154 1.95 -5.85 -6.10
CA ASN A 154 2.84 -5.14 -7.02
C ASN A 154 2.38 -3.69 -7.16
N LEU A 155 1.83 -3.28 -8.32
CA LEU A 155 1.21 -1.98 -8.46
C LEU A 155 -0.16 -1.97 -7.76
N VAL A 156 -0.34 -1.01 -6.87
CA VAL A 156 -1.63 -0.74 -6.21
C VAL A 156 -2.22 0.54 -6.80
N PHE A 157 -3.48 0.50 -7.20
CA PHE A 157 -4.19 1.62 -7.79
C PHE A 157 -5.53 1.89 -7.11
N GLY A 158 -6.01 3.12 -7.25
CA GLY A 158 -7.30 3.59 -6.73
C GLY A 158 -7.55 5.02 -7.18
N ASP A 159 -8.80 5.48 -7.08
CA ASP A 159 -9.20 6.83 -7.53
C ASP A 159 -8.59 7.94 -6.69
N ASP A 160 -8.21 7.63 -5.45
CA ASP A 160 -7.57 8.57 -4.52
C ASP A 160 -6.11 8.87 -4.90
N ARG A 161 -5.56 8.18 -5.91
CA ARG A 161 -4.18 8.37 -6.34
C ARG A 161 -4.12 8.64 -7.83
N PHE A 162 -3.93 9.91 -8.17
CA PHE A 162 -3.86 10.38 -9.56
C PHE A 162 -2.88 9.56 -10.41
N GLY A 163 -3.33 9.15 -11.60
CA GLY A 163 -2.53 8.44 -12.59
C GLY A 163 -2.36 6.93 -12.37
N THR A 164 -2.65 6.38 -11.17
CA THR A 164 -2.48 4.94 -10.93
C THR A 164 -3.48 4.05 -11.67
N PRO A 165 -4.77 4.42 -11.84
CA PRO A 165 -5.70 3.65 -12.68
C PRO A 165 -5.25 3.54 -14.13
N THR A 166 -4.70 4.63 -14.71
CA THR A 166 -4.17 4.65 -16.08
C THR A 166 -2.93 3.78 -16.21
N MET A 167 -1.98 3.87 -15.28
CA MET A 167 -0.79 3.02 -15.27
C MET A 167 -1.16 1.54 -15.11
N ALA A 168 -2.13 1.23 -14.26
CA ALA A 168 -2.66 -0.13 -14.10
C ALA A 168 -3.26 -0.65 -15.41
N GLY A 169 -4.03 0.17 -16.12
CA GLY A 169 -4.60 -0.17 -17.44
C GLY A 169 -3.54 -0.44 -18.49
N VAL A 170 -2.46 0.34 -18.52
CA VAL A 170 -1.32 0.13 -19.44
C VAL A 170 -0.65 -1.22 -19.14
N LEU A 171 -0.30 -1.48 -17.88
CA LEU A 171 0.35 -2.75 -17.48
C LEU A 171 -0.52 -3.97 -17.75
N GLN A 172 -1.83 -3.89 -17.52
CA GLN A 172 -2.78 -4.96 -17.82
C GLN A 172 -2.88 -5.23 -19.32
N SER A 173 -2.90 -4.17 -20.14
CA SER A 173 -2.96 -4.30 -21.59
C SER A 173 -1.70 -4.90 -22.19
N ILE A 174 -0.53 -4.51 -21.69
CA ILE A 174 0.75 -5.10 -22.08
C ILE A 174 0.79 -6.58 -21.69
N GLY A 175 0.38 -6.95 -20.49
CA GLY A 175 0.35 -8.34 -20.02
C GLY A 175 -0.60 -9.25 -20.82
N ARG A 176 -1.65 -8.69 -21.48
CA ARG A 176 -2.52 -9.44 -22.38
C ARG A 176 -1.92 -9.64 -23.78
N LEU A 177 -1.13 -8.67 -24.24
CA LEU A 177 -0.55 -8.67 -25.60
C LEU A 177 0.78 -9.40 -25.68
N VAL A 178 1.53 -9.41 -24.60
CA VAL A 178 2.86 -10.01 -24.51
C VAL A 178 2.82 -10.99 -23.32
N PRO A 179 2.69 -12.29 -23.57
CA PRO A 179 2.78 -13.29 -22.51
C PRO A 179 4.23 -13.46 -22.02
N PHE A 180 4.97 -12.36 -21.95
CA PHE A 180 6.35 -12.30 -21.53
C PHE A 180 6.42 -11.75 -20.12
N GLU A 181 7.06 -12.47 -19.23
CA GLU A 181 7.56 -11.98 -17.97
C GLU A 181 8.37 -10.71 -18.24
N TYR A 182 7.82 -9.56 -17.86
CA TYR A 182 8.55 -8.28 -17.94
C TYR A 182 9.65 -8.31 -16.87
N GLY A 183 10.73 -9.04 -17.15
CA GLY A 183 11.79 -9.32 -16.20
C GLY A 183 11.25 -10.03 -14.95
N SER A 184 11.56 -9.53 -13.76
CA SER A 184 11.08 -10.06 -12.48
C SER A 184 9.73 -9.46 -12.02
N TYR A 185 8.97 -8.78 -12.89
CA TYR A 185 7.68 -8.18 -12.54
C TYR A 185 6.55 -9.18 -12.82
N HIS A 186 6.26 -10.02 -11.84
CA HIS A 186 5.18 -10.99 -11.90
C HIS A 186 3.94 -10.42 -11.18
N GLY A 187 2.83 -10.41 -11.85
CA GLY A 187 1.54 -10.10 -11.24
C GLY A 187 0.86 -8.82 -11.74
N ARG A 188 -0.46 -8.90 -11.73
CA ARG A 188 -1.36 -7.83 -12.17
C ARG A 188 -1.44 -6.71 -11.13
N PRO A 189 -1.75 -5.48 -11.57
CA PRO A 189 -2.13 -4.40 -10.66
C PRO A 189 -3.36 -4.77 -9.83
N LEU A 190 -3.40 -4.36 -8.57
CA LEU A 190 -4.52 -4.61 -7.67
C LEU A 190 -5.19 -3.32 -7.22
N PRO A 191 -6.53 -3.29 -7.11
CA PRO A 191 -7.26 -2.23 -6.42
C PRO A 191 -6.79 -2.12 -4.97
N VAL A 192 -6.63 -0.88 -4.48
CA VAL A 192 -6.19 -0.60 -3.11
C VAL A 192 -7.14 -1.21 -2.06
N GLN A 193 -8.43 -1.30 -2.37
CA GLN A 193 -9.43 -1.90 -1.51
C GLN A 193 -9.15 -3.37 -1.22
N LEU A 194 -8.72 -4.16 -2.22
CA LEU A 194 -8.37 -5.57 -2.04
C LEU A 194 -7.11 -5.75 -1.19
N VAL A 195 -6.12 -4.90 -1.40
CA VAL A 195 -4.88 -4.89 -0.60
C VAL A 195 -5.19 -4.54 0.86
N ALA A 196 -6.01 -3.52 1.08
CA ALA A 196 -6.43 -3.09 2.42
C ALA A 196 -7.27 -4.16 3.12
N ALA A 197 -8.24 -4.76 2.42
CA ALA A 197 -9.07 -5.84 2.97
C ALA A 197 -8.22 -7.06 3.37
N THR A 198 -7.25 -7.44 2.52
CA THR A 198 -6.31 -8.52 2.84
C THR A 198 -5.46 -8.19 4.06
N ALA A 199 -5.00 -6.95 4.22
CA ALA A 199 -4.22 -6.55 5.38
C ALA A 199 -5.05 -6.63 6.68
N VAL A 200 -6.32 -6.23 6.65
CA VAL A 200 -7.24 -6.37 7.80
C VAL A 200 -7.51 -7.85 8.09
N GLN A 201 -7.78 -8.68 7.07
CA GLN A 201 -7.95 -10.14 7.25
C GLN A 201 -6.68 -10.79 7.80
N ALA A 202 -5.50 -10.37 7.34
CA ALA A 202 -4.22 -10.87 7.85
C ALA A 202 -4.01 -10.53 9.34
N ALA A 203 -4.47 -9.37 9.78
CA ALA A 203 -4.42 -8.98 11.20
C ALA A 203 -5.37 -9.81 12.07
N THR A 204 -6.59 -10.10 11.56
CA THR A 204 -7.68 -10.69 12.33
C THR A 204 -7.78 -12.22 12.22
N THR A 205 -7.12 -12.84 11.24
CA THR A 205 -7.18 -14.28 10.97
C THR A 205 -5.91 -14.98 11.44
N ALA A 206 -5.99 -15.75 12.51
CA ALA A 206 -4.84 -16.39 13.16
C ALA A 206 -4.08 -17.39 12.29
N THR A 207 -4.73 -17.96 11.27
CA THR A 207 -4.14 -18.97 10.37
C THR A 207 -3.28 -18.36 9.26
N LEU A 208 -3.44 -17.06 8.97
CA LEU A 208 -2.63 -16.38 7.93
C LEU A 208 -1.24 -16.07 8.48
N ARG A 209 -0.21 -16.54 7.77
CA ARG A 209 1.21 -16.38 8.12
C ARG A 209 2.07 -16.25 6.87
N GLY A 210 3.24 -15.63 7.01
CA GLY A 210 4.22 -15.52 5.93
C GLY A 210 3.82 -14.57 4.82
N ALA A 211 4.28 -14.82 3.60
CA ALA A 211 4.08 -13.94 2.47
C ALA A 211 2.79 -14.25 1.71
N LEU A 212 1.99 -13.23 1.43
CA LEU A 212 0.79 -13.27 0.60
C LEU A 212 1.06 -12.51 -0.70
N GLY A 213 1.19 -13.23 -1.79
CA GLY A 213 1.41 -12.66 -3.13
C GLY A 213 0.12 -12.17 -3.78
N VAL A 214 0.25 -11.63 -5.00
CA VAL A 214 -0.83 -10.95 -5.75
C VAL A 214 -2.11 -11.78 -5.85
N ASP A 215 -2.01 -13.08 -6.17
CA ASP A 215 -3.20 -13.94 -6.35
C ASP A 215 -3.89 -14.25 -5.02
N GLN A 216 -3.12 -14.42 -3.95
CA GLN A 216 -3.66 -14.60 -2.60
C GLN A 216 -4.34 -13.32 -2.10
N ILE A 217 -3.73 -12.15 -2.37
CA ILE A 217 -4.33 -10.85 -2.03
C ILE A 217 -5.66 -10.67 -2.75
N ASP A 218 -5.72 -10.96 -4.04
CA ASP A 218 -6.98 -10.85 -4.80
C ASP A 218 -8.05 -11.80 -4.26
N GLY A 219 -7.70 -13.07 -4.01
CA GLY A 219 -8.64 -14.06 -3.48
C GLY A 219 -9.15 -13.69 -2.08
N ILE A 220 -8.24 -13.41 -1.13
CA ILE A 220 -8.59 -13.03 0.25
C ILE A 220 -9.38 -11.72 0.27
N GLY A 221 -8.92 -10.70 -0.47
CA GLY A 221 -9.61 -9.41 -0.52
C GLY A 221 -11.05 -9.52 -0.99
N ARG A 222 -11.30 -10.29 -2.07
CA ARG A 222 -12.64 -10.49 -2.63
C ARG A 222 -13.56 -11.30 -1.72
N THR A 223 -13.03 -12.25 -0.98
CA THR A 223 -13.83 -13.12 -0.09
C THR A 223 -13.93 -12.59 1.34
N SER A 224 -13.29 -11.46 1.63
CA SER A 224 -13.22 -10.89 2.99
C SER A 224 -14.56 -10.43 3.56
N GLY A 225 -15.54 -10.10 2.71
CA GLY A 225 -16.77 -9.40 3.11
C GLY A 225 -16.56 -7.94 3.50
N LEU A 226 -15.35 -7.40 3.36
CA LEU A 226 -15.01 -6.01 3.71
C LEU A 226 -15.16 -5.03 2.54
N VAL A 227 -15.30 -5.55 1.32
CA VAL A 227 -15.33 -4.76 0.08
C VAL A 227 -16.45 -5.23 -0.81
N GLU A 228 -17.25 -4.30 -1.30
CA GLU A 228 -18.21 -4.56 -2.37
C GLU A 228 -17.45 -4.73 -3.70
N ILE A 229 -17.65 -5.87 -4.36
CA ILE A 229 -16.90 -6.21 -5.57
C ILE A 229 -17.23 -5.27 -6.73
N ASP A 230 -18.49 -4.81 -6.81
CA ASP A 230 -18.96 -3.91 -7.86
C ASP A 230 -18.41 -2.48 -7.70
N ASP A 231 -17.95 -2.11 -6.50
CA ASP A 231 -17.35 -0.81 -6.19
C ASP A 231 -15.83 -0.76 -6.43
N LEU A 232 -15.23 -1.85 -6.91
CA LEU A 232 -13.79 -1.86 -7.16
C LEU A 232 -13.44 -0.99 -8.36
N PRO A 233 -12.43 -0.11 -8.25
CA PRO A 233 -11.98 0.68 -9.37
C PRO A 233 -11.42 -0.20 -10.48
N GLU A 234 -11.75 0.13 -11.72
CA GLU A 234 -11.20 -0.56 -12.88
C GLU A 234 -9.94 0.15 -13.40
N PRO A 235 -8.93 -0.62 -13.82
CA PRO A 235 -7.79 -0.04 -14.56
C PRO A 235 -8.29 0.58 -15.87
N THR A 236 -7.94 1.84 -16.13
CA THR A 236 -8.43 2.57 -17.29
C THR A 236 -7.32 3.12 -18.17
N LEU A 237 -7.53 3.06 -19.49
CA LEU A 237 -6.68 3.73 -20.51
C LEU A 237 -7.29 5.06 -20.99
N ARG A 238 -8.49 5.43 -20.51
CA ARG A 238 -9.21 6.62 -21.01
C ARG A 238 -8.36 7.90 -21.05
N PRO A 239 -7.61 8.29 -19.99
CA PRO A 239 -6.79 9.48 -20.04
C PRO A 239 -5.64 9.39 -21.06
N LEU A 240 -5.06 8.21 -21.26
CA LEU A 240 -4.00 7.99 -22.22
C LEU A 240 -4.53 8.09 -23.64
N LEU A 241 -5.69 7.50 -23.92
CA LEU A 241 -6.35 7.57 -25.24
C LEU A 241 -6.80 8.99 -25.57
N ALA A 242 -7.30 9.75 -24.58
CA ALA A 242 -7.63 11.16 -24.74
C ALA A 242 -6.39 12.00 -25.04
N GLY A 243 -5.27 11.74 -24.36
CA GLY A 243 -3.98 12.41 -24.61
C GLY A 243 -3.41 12.11 -26.00
N ILE A 244 -3.48 10.86 -26.46
CA ILE A 244 -3.05 10.46 -27.81
C ILE A 244 -3.97 11.07 -28.86
N GLY A 245 -5.27 11.09 -28.64
CA GLY A 245 -6.25 11.73 -29.53
C GLY A 245 -6.00 13.22 -29.69
N SER A 246 -5.76 13.95 -28.60
CA SER A 246 -5.45 15.39 -28.64
C SER A 246 -4.10 15.68 -29.30
N ALA A 247 -3.06 14.89 -29.03
CA ALA A 247 -1.74 15.03 -29.67
C ALA A 247 -1.81 14.73 -31.18
N ALA A 248 -2.55 13.71 -31.59
CA ALA A 248 -2.78 13.38 -33.01
C ALA A 248 -3.57 14.47 -33.72
N LEU A 249 -4.60 15.06 -33.09
CA LEU A 249 -5.39 16.16 -33.62
C LEU A 249 -4.53 17.41 -33.78
N THR A 250 -3.70 17.75 -32.81
CA THR A 250 -2.78 18.89 -32.85
C THR A 250 -1.72 18.70 -33.95
N TYR A 251 -1.15 17.51 -34.09
CA TYR A 251 -0.20 17.18 -35.15
C TYR A 251 -0.84 17.28 -36.53
N TRP A 252 -2.08 16.79 -36.70
CA TRP A 252 -2.81 16.84 -37.98
C TRP A 252 -3.19 18.26 -38.35
N THR A 253 -3.63 19.08 -37.39
CA THR A 253 -3.96 20.50 -37.62
C THR A 253 -2.73 21.30 -38.00
N LEU A 254 -1.60 21.12 -37.33
CA LEU A 254 -0.34 21.78 -37.66
C LEU A 254 0.20 21.36 -39.05
N LYS A 255 0.05 20.08 -39.40
CA LYS A 255 0.45 19.58 -40.71
C LYS A 255 -0.44 20.11 -41.83
N ARG A 256 -1.73 20.35 -41.58
CA ARG A 256 -2.68 20.93 -42.52
C ARG A 256 -2.40 22.42 -42.76
N LEU A 257 -2.11 23.17 -41.70
CA LEU A 257 -1.75 24.59 -41.77
C LEU A 257 -0.45 24.83 -42.57
N ARG A 258 0.53 23.94 -42.45
CA ARG A 258 1.78 24.02 -43.25
C ARG A 258 1.62 23.71 -44.73
N ARG A 259 0.53 23.04 -45.15
CA ARG A 259 0.22 22.74 -46.56
C ARG A 259 -0.61 23.82 -47.24
N THR A 260 -1.18 24.77 -46.50
CA THR A 260 -1.96 25.89 -47.03
C THR A 260 -1.14 27.19 -47.12
N SER A 261 0.14 27.16 -46.68
CA SER A 261 1.07 28.29 -46.69
C SER A 261 2.25 28.07 -47.66
N ALA A 262 2.17 27.13 -48.60
CA ALA A 262 3.04 26.87 -49.71
C ALA A 262 2.16 26.83 -51.02
#